data_fbc5313d865fb30a264356b083b0a5ab
#
_entry.id   fbc5313d865fb30a264356b083b0a5ab
#
_cell.length_a   1.000
_cell.length_b   1.000
_cell.length_c   1.000
_cell.angle_alpha   90.00
_cell.angle_beta   90.00
_cell.angle_gamma   90.00
#
_symmetry.space_group_name_H-M   'P 1'
#
loop_
_entity.id
_entity.type
_entity.pdbx_description
1 polymer ?
#
loop_
_entity_poly.entity_id
_entity_poly.type
_entity_poly.pdbx_seq_one_letter_code
_entity_poly.pdbx_strand_id
1 'polypeptide(L)'
;MRPNSAAYTSAKHAITGLTKSTSLDGRKYDIACGQIDVGNALTEMTQRMQRGVPQANGTVMEEPVMDVQNVARAVVFMSTVTPEANVQFLTVMATKMPFVGRG
;
A
#
# COMPACT_ATOMS: atom_id res chain seq x y z
N MET A 1 -3.35 10.41 3.41
CA MET A 1 -4.55 10.44 4.29
C MET A 1 -5.64 11.29 3.66
N ARG A 2 -6.86 10.97 3.95
CA ARG A 2 -8.02 11.72 3.47
C ARG A 2 -8.87 12.19 4.65
N PRO A 3 -9.61 13.30 4.48
CA PRO A 3 -10.54 13.76 5.53
C PRO A 3 -11.56 12.66 5.88
N ASN A 4 -11.99 12.65 7.14
CA ASN A 4 -13.04 11.74 7.63
C ASN A 4 -12.71 10.26 7.49
N SER A 5 -11.43 9.90 7.65
CA SER A 5 -10.98 8.52 7.50
C SER A 5 -10.16 8.02 8.70
N ALA A 6 -10.48 8.50 9.91
CA ALA A 6 -9.71 8.16 11.10
C ALA A 6 -9.64 6.66 11.34
N ALA A 7 -10.74 5.93 11.18
CA ALA A 7 -10.76 4.48 11.38
C ALA A 7 -9.87 3.77 10.36
N TYR A 8 -9.97 4.13 9.10
CA TYR A 8 -9.13 3.56 8.03
C TYR A 8 -7.65 3.86 8.28
N THR A 9 -7.34 5.13 8.58
CA THR A 9 -5.96 5.56 8.84
C THR A 9 -5.36 4.83 10.04
N SER A 10 -6.12 4.68 11.13
CA SER A 10 -5.68 3.96 12.32
C SER A 10 -5.40 2.50 12.00
N ALA A 11 -6.30 1.83 11.27
CA ALA A 11 -6.12 0.43 10.88
C ALA A 11 -4.87 0.24 10.02
N LYS A 12 -4.63 1.14 9.07
CA LYS A 12 -3.45 1.06 8.20
C LYS A 12 -2.15 1.27 8.97
N HIS A 13 -2.12 2.17 9.95
CA HIS A 13 -0.94 2.35 10.78
C HIS A 13 -0.71 1.16 11.72
N ALA A 14 -1.79 0.54 12.21
CA ALA A 14 -1.70 -0.66 13.03
C ALA A 14 -1.03 -1.81 12.28
N ILE A 15 -1.28 -1.95 10.98
CA ILE A 15 -0.65 -2.98 10.16
C ILE A 15 0.87 -2.81 10.13
N THR A 16 1.37 -1.58 10.06
CA THR A 16 2.82 -1.33 10.10
C THR A 16 3.44 -1.83 11.42
N GLY A 17 2.78 -1.57 12.54
CA GLY A 17 3.22 -2.08 13.84
C GLY A 17 3.20 -3.60 13.89
N LEU A 18 2.13 -4.21 13.39
CA LEU A 18 2.00 -5.66 13.33
C LEU A 18 3.09 -6.30 12.46
N THR A 19 3.39 -5.70 11.32
CA THR A 19 4.45 -6.16 10.41
C THR A 19 5.81 -6.20 11.13
N LYS A 20 6.14 -5.13 11.84
CA LYS A 20 7.40 -5.05 12.59
C LYS A 20 7.46 -6.08 13.70
N SER A 21 6.39 -6.26 14.46
CA SER A 21 6.31 -7.25 15.53
C SER A 21 6.45 -8.67 14.98
N THR A 22 5.74 -8.97 13.90
CA THR A 22 5.78 -10.29 13.27
C THR A 22 7.16 -10.59 12.72
N SER A 23 7.82 -9.60 12.12
CA SER A 23 9.18 -9.74 11.62
C SER A 23 10.15 -10.06 12.76
N LEU A 24 10.01 -9.36 13.88
CA LEU A 24 10.87 -9.60 15.04
C LEU A 24 10.64 -10.97 15.66
N ASP A 25 9.38 -11.32 15.91
CA ASP A 25 9.03 -12.59 16.57
C ASP A 25 9.31 -13.81 15.68
N GLY A 26 9.24 -13.63 14.37
CA GLY A 26 9.44 -14.72 13.41
C GLY A 26 10.89 -15.09 13.16
N ARG A 27 11.85 -14.24 13.54
CA ARG A 27 13.28 -14.46 13.24
C ARG A 27 13.79 -15.82 13.72
N LYS A 28 13.44 -16.21 14.92
CA LYS A 28 13.90 -17.48 15.50
C LYS A 28 13.28 -18.70 14.84
N TYR A 29 12.26 -18.51 14.00
CA TYR A 29 11.62 -19.58 13.24
C TYR A 29 11.92 -19.47 11.75
N ASP A 30 12.87 -18.64 11.35
CA ASP A 30 13.21 -18.38 9.94
C ASP A 30 12.01 -17.87 9.13
N ILE A 31 11.15 -17.08 9.76
CA ILE A 31 10.00 -16.47 9.11
C ILE A 31 10.34 -15.03 8.74
N ALA A 32 10.24 -14.71 7.45
CA ALA A 32 10.32 -13.36 6.95
C ALA A 32 8.91 -12.78 6.85
N CYS A 33 8.76 -11.54 7.27
CA CYS A 33 7.47 -10.84 7.19
C CYS A 33 7.68 -9.51 6.48
N GLY A 34 6.85 -9.24 5.48
CA GLY A 34 6.90 -7.99 4.73
C GLY A 34 5.52 -7.38 4.61
N GLN A 35 5.52 -6.08 4.32
CA GLN A 35 4.30 -5.32 4.10
C GLN A 35 4.36 -4.70 2.70
N ILE A 36 3.27 -4.85 1.96
CA ILE A 36 3.10 -4.16 0.70
C ILE A 36 2.03 -3.10 0.86
N ASP A 37 2.36 -1.87 0.48
CA ASP A 37 1.43 -0.75 0.46
C ASP A 37 1.06 -0.47 -0.99
N VAL A 38 -0.23 -0.46 -1.28
CA VAL A 38 -0.75 -0.35 -2.64
C VAL A 38 -1.54 0.94 -2.80
N GLY A 39 -1.17 1.74 -3.80
CA GLY A 39 -1.87 2.99 -4.12
C GLY A 39 -2.56 2.92 -5.47
N ASN A 40 -3.90 2.98 -5.46
CA ASN A 40 -4.75 3.15 -6.63
C ASN A 40 -4.61 2.06 -7.70
N ALA A 41 -4.63 0.77 -7.29
CA ALA A 41 -4.77 -0.33 -8.23
C ALA A 41 -6.19 -0.38 -8.79
N LEU A 42 -6.34 -0.72 -10.06
CA LEU A 42 -7.64 -0.79 -10.72
C LEU A 42 -8.39 -2.05 -10.28
N THR A 43 -9.40 -1.86 -9.44
CA THR A 43 -10.32 -2.89 -8.96
C THR A 43 -11.74 -2.31 -8.99
N GLU A 44 -12.75 -3.12 -8.68
CA GLU A 44 -14.11 -2.61 -8.57
C GLU A 44 -14.22 -1.45 -7.58
N MET A 45 -13.54 -1.57 -6.45
CA MET A 45 -13.53 -0.54 -5.42
C MET A 45 -12.91 0.75 -5.96
N THR A 46 -11.80 0.67 -6.66
CA THR A 46 -11.10 1.85 -7.16
C THR A 46 -11.75 2.48 -8.37
N GLN A 47 -12.65 1.80 -9.07
CA GLN A 47 -13.43 2.40 -10.14
C GLN A 47 -14.21 3.62 -9.66
N ARG A 48 -14.63 3.62 -8.39
CA ARG A 48 -15.29 4.78 -7.77
C ARG A 48 -14.36 5.97 -7.65
N MET A 49 -13.08 5.73 -7.46
CA MET A 49 -12.08 6.78 -7.31
C MET A 49 -11.84 7.53 -8.63
N GLN A 50 -12.10 6.89 -9.76
CA GLN A 50 -12.00 7.52 -11.08
C GLN A 50 -13.09 8.57 -11.30
N ARG A 51 -14.15 8.54 -10.50
CA ARG A 51 -15.25 9.52 -10.56
C ARG A 51 -14.97 10.76 -9.73
N GLY A 52 -13.84 10.79 -9.05
CA GLY A 52 -13.45 11.90 -8.18
C GLY A 52 -13.59 11.57 -6.72
N VAL A 53 -12.58 11.90 -5.93
CA VAL A 53 -12.54 11.67 -4.48
C VAL A 53 -12.07 12.93 -3.77
N PRO A 54 -12.49 13.13 -2.49
CA PRO A 54 -11.95 14.24 -1.70
C PRO A 54 -10.46 14.11 -1.50
N GLN A 55 -9.75 15.20 -1.67
CA GLN A 55 -8.31 15.28 -1.44
C GLN A 55 -8.00 15.92 -0.10
N ALA A 56 -6.78 15.73 0.40
CA ALA A 56 -6.35 16.32 1.66
C ALA A 56 -6.42 17.84 1.66
N ASN A 57 -6.31 18.46 0.49
CA ASN A 57 -6.40 19.93 0.34
C ASN A 57 -7.84 20.44 0.19
N GLY A 58 -8.85 19.59 0.37
CA GLY A 58 -10.26 19.94 0.29
C GLY A 58 -10.88 19.89 -1.10
N THR A 59 -10.11 19.59 -2.14
CA THR A 59 -10.65 19.46 -3.51
C THR A 59 -11.17 18.05 -3.76
N VAL A 60 -12.07 17.92 -4.76
CA VAL A 60 -12.52 16.61 -5.27
C VAL A 60 -11.92 16.44 -6.65
N MET A 61 -11.11 15.39 -6.82
CA MET A 61 -10.39 15.16 -8.06
C MET A 61 -10.40 13.69 -8.43
N GLU A 62 -10.43 13.40 -9.72
CA GLU A 62 -10.19 12.08 -10.25
C GLU A 62 -8.73 11.70 -10.00
N GLU A 63 -8.50 10.46 -9.53
CA GLU A 63 -7.16 9.97 -9.26
C GLU A 63 -6.72 8.96 -10.31
N PRO A 64 -5.46 9.05 -10.80
CA PRO A 64 -4.89 8.02 -11.67
C PRO A 64 -4.84 6.67 -10.97
N VAL A 65 -5.02 5.60 -11.75
CA VAL A 65 -4.93 4.21 -11.26
C VAL A 65 -3.89 3.45 -12.07
N MET A 66 -3.49 2.29 -11.57
CA MET A 66 -2.60 1.38 -12.27
C MET A 66 -3.24 0.01 -12.43
N ASP A 67 -2.74 -0.77 -13.40
CA ASP A 67 -3.17 -2.15 -13.58
C ASP A 67 -2.81 -2.97 -12.33
N VAL A 68 -3.77 -3.74 -11.84
CA VAL A 68 -3.59 -4.59 -10.65
C VAL A 68 -2.48 -5.64 -10.84
N GLN A 69 -2.12 -5.98 -12.07
CA GLN A 69 -1.01 -6.89 -12.34
C GLN A 69 0.33 -6.37 -11.81
N ASN A 70 0.48 -5.06 -11.67
CA ASN A 70 1.68 -4.49 -11.05
C ASN A 70 1.77 -4.90 -9.56
N VAL A 71 0.65 -4.98 -8.87
CA VAL A 71 0.60 -5.45 -7.49
C VAL A 71 0.96 -6.93 -7.43
N ALA A 72 0.38 -7.73 -8.32
CA ALA A 72 0.67 -9.17 -8.37
C ALA A 72 2.16 -9.44 -8.60
N ARG A 73 2.80 -8.71 -9.53
CA ARG A 73 4.23 -8.83 -9.77
C ARG A 73 5.06 -8.44 -8.54
N ALA A 74 4.64 -7.42 -7.82
CA ALA A 74 5.33 -6.98 -6.60
C ALA A 74 5.25 -8.06 -5.52
N VAL A 75 4.11 -8.71 -5.33
CA VAL A 75 3.95 -9.80 -4.37
C VAL A 75 4.86 -10.98 -4.74
N VAL A 76 4.91 -11.35 -6.02
CA VAL A 76 5.81 -12.41 -6.49
C VAL A 76 7.27 -12.05 -6.19
N PHE A 77 7.68 -10.81 -6.47
CA PHE A 77 9.03 -10.34 -6.15
C PHE A 77 9.34 -10.50 -4.66
N MET A 78 8.44 -10.04 -3.78
CA MET A 78 8.64 -10.14 -2.34
C MET A 78 8.79 -11.59 -1.86
N SER A 79 8.07 -12.52 -2.50
CA SER A 79 8.06 -13.93 -2.12
C SER A 79 9.19 -14.74 -2.70
N THR A 80 9.93 -14.20 -3.66
CA THR A 80 10.99 -14.96 -4.39
C THR A 80 12.40 -14.52 -4.05
N VAL A 81 12.60 -13.58 -3.13
CA VAL A 81 13.94 -13.27 -2.63
C VAL A 81 14.49 -14.47 -1.84
N THR A 82 15.82 -14.57 -1.77
CA THR A 82 16.46 -15.69 -1.09
C THR A 82 16.17 -15.68 0.42
N PRO A 83 16.25 -16.82 1.11
CA PRO A 83 15.88 -16.89 2.53
C PRO A 83 16.64 -15.96 3.46
N GLU A 84 17.85 -15.51 3.11
CA GLU A 84 18.60 -14.56 3.92
C GLU A 84 18.15 -13.12 3.75
N ALA A 85 17.19 -12.86 2.85
CA ALA A 85 16.70 -11.51 2.56
C ALA A 85 15.21 -11.40 2.86
N ASN A 86 14.79 -10.20 3.22
CA ASN A 86 13.37 -9.88 3.43
C ASN A 86 13.07 -8.51 2.86
N VAL A 87 12.08 -8.43 1.98
CA VAL A 87 11.55 -7.14 1.54
C VAL A 87 10.54 -6.70 2.59
N GLN A 88 10.99 -5.91 3.56
CA GLN A 88 10.17 -5.58 4.72
C GLN A 88 9.07 -4.58 4.39
N PHE A 89 9.36 -3.58 3.57
CA PHE A 89 8.36 -2.61 3.12
C PHE A 89 8.52 -2.38 1.63
N LEU A 90 7.42 -2.43 0.91
CA LEU A 90 7.37 -2.15 -0.52
C LEU A 90 6.13 -1.33 -0.82
N THR A 91 6.29 -0.17 -1.45
CA THR A 91 5.17 0.66 -1.89
C THR A 91 5.05 0.57 -3.40
N VAL A 92 3.87 0.19 -3.88
CA VAL A 92 3.52 0.15 -5.30
C VAL A 92 2.33 1.05 -5.51
N MET A 93 2.49 2.07 -6.32
CA MET A 93 1.45 3.08 -6.51
C MET A 93 1.38 3.53 -7.97
N ALA A 94 0.22 4.04 -8.36
CA ALA A 94 0.10 4.66 -9.68
C ALA A 94 1.04 5.86 -9.75
N THR A 95 1.80 5.97 -10.84
CA THR A 95 2.88 6.96 -10.95
C THR A 95 2.39 8.39 -10.73
N LYS A 96 1.21 8.71 -11.21
CA LYS A 96 0.70 10.08 -11.20
C LYS A 96 -0.29 10.36 -10.07
N MET A 97 -0.54 9.39 -9.18
CA MET A 97 -1.45 9.64 -8.07
C MET A 97 -0.83 10.61 -7.06
N PRO A 98 -1.64 11.40 -6.33
CA PRO A 98 -1.12 12.30 -5.31
C PRO A 98 -0.71 11.51 -4.06
N PHE A 99 0.58 11.33 -3.85
CA PHE A 99 1.15 10.62 -2.71
C PHE A 99 2.14 11.51 -1.96
N VAL A 100 3.21 11.95 -2.65
CA VAL A 100 4.19 12.88 -2.08
C VAL A 100 3.64 14.30 -2.13
N GLY A 101 2.92 14.60 -3.18
CA GLY A 101 2.28 15.89 -3.36
C GLY A 101 1.52 15.90 -4.68
N ARG A 102 0.66 16.90 -4.82
CA ARG A 102 -0.07 17.12 -6.06
C ARG A 102 0.62 18.25 -6.79
N GLY A 103 1.49 17.88 -7.69
CA GLY A 103 2.25 18.85 -8.44
C GLY A 103 1.98 18.89 -9.90
#